data_e9afe5718b0485df45e0f48f931a1e85
#
_entry.id   e9afe5718b0485df45e0f48f931a1e85
#
_cell.length_a   1.000
_cell.length_b   1.000
_cell.length_c   1.000
_cell.angle_alpha   90.00
_cell.angle_beta   90.00
_cell.angle_gamma   90.00
#
_symmetry.space_group_name_H-M   'P 1'
#
loop_
_entity.id
_entity.type
_entity.pdbx_description
1 polymer ?
#
loop_
_entity_poly.entity_id
_entity_poly.type
_entity_poly.pdbx_seq_one_letter_code
_entity_poly.pdbx_strand_id
1 'polypeptide(L)'
;MGKGYDENQERLAVLQGFGKDLARRAKSTCELSGAKGIALKLYEVSPAPKDPDFERCLLLSQETIAALEKPALFVADDWRHLGELIWSQFPLQQVMAYRILTYLAPKYDWCAEILEEAYLEDEVVAEGQSAPLI
;
A
#
# COMPACT_ATOMS: atom_id res chain seq x y z
N MET A 1 -10.79 30.22 7.28
CA MET A 1 -9.83 29.52 6.54
C MET A 1 -8.50 29.90 7.03
N GLY A 2 -7.80 29.31 7.60
CA GLY A 2 -6.58 29.73 8.13
C GLY A 2 -5.47 28.80 7.80
N LYS A 3 -4.61 28.59 8.75
CA LYS A 3 -3.43 27.77 8.59
C LYS A 3 -3.74 26.34 8.14
N GLY A 4 -4.85 25.78 8.60
CA GLY A 4 -5.20 24.39 8.25
C GLY A 4 -5.39 24.18 6.76
N TYR A 5 -6.05 25.14 6.09
CA TYR A 5 -6.26 25.07 4.65
C TYR A 5 -4.94 25.23 3.90
N ASP A 6 -4.12 26.21 4.30
CA ASP A 6 -2.84 26.47 3.63
C ASP A 6 -1.89 25.29 3.81
N GLU A 7 -1.82 24.71 5.02
CA GLU A 7 -1.00 23.55 5.30
C GLU A 7 -1.43 22.35 4.46
N ASN A 8 -2.76 22.17 4.30
CA ASN A 8 -3.28 21.08 3.49
C ASN A 8 -2.93 21.24 2.02
N GLN A 9 -3.00 22.48 1.50
CA GLN A 9 -2.65 22.76 0.12
C GLN A 9 -1.15 22.54 -0.14
N GLU A 10 -0.31 22.95 0.80
CA GLU A 10 1.12 22.71 0.72
C GLU A 10 1.42 21.22 0.73
N ARG A 11 0.75 20.47 1.60
CA ARG A 11 0.91 19.02 1.68
C ARG A 11 0.53 18.35 0.36
N LEU A 12 -0.59 18.71 -0.21
CA LEU A 12 -1.04 18.16 -1.49
C LEU A 12 -0.06 18.47 -2.62
N ALA A 13 0.50 19.68 -2.62
CA ALA A 13 1.49 20.07 -3.63
C ALA A 13 2.75 19.20 -3.54
N VAL A 14 3.22 18.92 -2.33
CA VAL A 14 4.39 18.04 -2.13
C VAL A 14 4.07 16.63 -2.61
N LEU A 15 2.90 16.10 -2.25
CA LEU A 15 2.49 14.76 -2.67
C LEU A 15 2.40 14.66 -4.19
N GLN A 16 1.84 15.68 -4.85
CA GLN A 16 1.76 15.71 -6.31
C GLN A 16 3.14 15.71 -6.94
N GLY A 17 4.11 16.36 -6.29
CA GLY A 17 5.48 16.38 -6.75
C GLY A 17 6.16 15.02 -6.74
N PHE A 18 5.66 14.08 -5.94
CA PHE A 18 6.21 12.72 -5.92
C PHE A 18 5.78 11.87 -7.12
N GLY A 19 4.72 12.27 -7.83
CA GLY A 19 4.10 11.43 -8.85
C GLY A 19 5.06 10.93 -9.92
N LYS A 20 5.94 11.80 -10.38
CA LYS A 20 6.90 11.47 -11.43
C LYS A 20 7.90 10.39 -10.99
N ASP A 21 8.43 10.54 -9.78
CA ASP A 21 9.38 9.59 -9.22
C ASP A 21 8.70 8.27 -8.85
N LEU A 22 7.46 8.34 -8.36
CA LEU A 22 6.67 7.14 -8.09
C LEU A 22 6.39 6.37 -9.38
N ALA A 23 6.02 7.07 -10.46
CA ALA A 23 5.77 6.43 -11.75
C ALA A 23 7.02 5.73 -12.27
N ARG A 24 8.17 6.35 -12.08
CA ARG A 24 9.45 5.78 -12.48
C ARG A 24 9.78 4.53 -11.67
N ARG A 25 9.61 4.59 -10.35
CA ARG A 25 9.84 3.45 -9.47
C ARG A 25 8.87 2.29 -9.78
N ALA A 26 7.61 2.62 -9.97
CA ALA A 26 6.56 1.64 -10.23
C ALA A 26 6.55 1.15 -11.67
N LYS A 27 7.31 1.76 -12.56
CA LYS A 27 7.32 1.47 -13.98
C LYS A 27 5.93 1.59 -14.58
N SER A 28 5.19 2.62 -14.15
CA SER A 28 3.82 2.90 -14.57
C SER A 28 2.85 1.73 -14.33
N THR A 29 3.07 1.01 -13.24
CA THR A 29 2.29 -0.16 -12.85
C THR A 29 1.73 0.05 -11.45
N CYS A 30 0.49 -0.41 -11.19
CA CYS A 30 -0.05 -0.41 -9.84
C CYS A 30 0.85 -1.25 -8.94
N GLU A 31 1.37 -0.65 -7.88
CA GLU A 31 2.38 -1.29 -7.05
C GLU A 31 1.85 -2.45 -6.20
N LEU A 32 0.54 -2.61 -6.08
CA LEU A 32 -0.05 -3.73 -5.35
C LEU A 32 -0.72 -4.75 -6.26
N SER A 33 -1.42 -4.32 -7.32
CA SER A 33 -2.13 -5.25 -8.19
C SER A 33 -1.37 -5.65 -9.43
N GLY A 34 -0.37 -4.87 -9.83
CA GLY A 34 0.38 -5.12 -11.05
C GLY A 34 -0.33 -4.66 -12.32
N ALA A 35 -1.46 -3.98 -12.20
CA ALA A 35 -2.20 -3.51 -13.37
C ALA A 35 -1.42 -2.45 -14.15
N LYS A 36 -1.47 -2.55 -15.49
CA LYS A 36 -0.77 -1.65 -16.40
C LYS A 36 -1.76 -1.00 -17.35
N GLY A 37 -1.34 0.13 -17.94
CA GLY A 37 -2.14 0.79 -18.95
C GLY A 37 -3.38 1.49 -18.43
N ILE A 38 -3.44 1.77 -17.15
CA ILE A 38 -4.54 2.47 -16.50
C ILE A 38 -4.01 3.64 -15.69
N ALA A 39 -4.88 4.57 -15.36
CA ALA A 39 -4.51 5.71 -14.54
C ALA A 39 -4.13 5.24 -13.13
N LEU A 40 -3.07 5.81 -12.60
CA LEU A 40 -2.58 5.49 -11.27
C LEU A 40 -2.64 6.72 -10.39
N LYS A 41 -2.86 6.50 -9.09
CA LYS A 41 -2.96 7.57 -8.11
C LYS A 41 -2.02 7.32 -6.95
N LEU A 42 -1.55 8.42 -6.37
CA LEU A 42 -0.73 8.33 -5.17
C LEU A 42 -1.58 7.90 -3.98
N TYR A 43 -1.06 6.95 -3.22
CA TYR A 43 -1.70 6.43 -2.01
C TYR A 43 -0.70 6.50 -0.86
N GLU A 44 -1.09 7.16 0.23
CA GLU A 44 -0.26 7.18 1.43
C GLU A 44 -0.62 6.00 2.32
N VAL A 45 0.38 5.24 2.72
CA VAL A 45 0.20 4.09 3.62
C VAL A 45 0.04 4.60 5.05
N SER A 46 -1.01 4.14 5.73
CA SER A 46 -1.28 4.53 7.13
C SER A 46 -0.25 3.92 8.09
N PRO A 47 0.14 4.62 9.15
CA PRO A 47 -0.30 5.96 9.50
C PRO A 47 0.44 7.01 8.65
N ALA A 48 -0.32 7.97 8.12
CA ALA A 48 0.28 9.03 7.30
C ALA A 48 1.08 9.97 8.19
N PRO A 49 2.34 10.28 7.82
CA PRO A 49 3.13 11.22 8.60
C PRO A 49 2.59 12.64 8.45
N LYS A 50 2.95 13.51 9.40
CA LYS A 50 2.56 14.91 9.34
C LYS A 50 3.08 15.56 8.06
N ASP A 51 4.35 15.34 7.77
CA ASP A 51 4.97 15.83 6.54
C ASP A 51 5.01 14.71 5.51
N PRO A 52 4.66 15.00 4.24
CA PRO A 52 4.69 13.97 3.21
C PRO A 52 6.07 13.30 3.11
N ASP A 53 6.07 11.98 2.99
CA ASP A 53 7.27 11.18 2.89
C ASP A 53 7.13 10.27 1.69
N PHE A 54 8.03 10.42 0.71
CA PHE A 54 8.04 9.60 -0.49
C PHE A 54 8.06 8.10 -0.16
N GLU A 55 8.80 7.73 0.89
CA GLU A 55 8.92 6.32 1.28
C GLU A 55 7.64 5.74 1.90
N ARG A 56 6.64 6.60 2.16
CA ARG A 56 5.34 6.19 2.68
C ARG A 56 4.26 6.19 1.62
N CYS A 57 4.64 6.37 0.35
CA CYS A 57 3.70 6.49 -0.76
C CYS A 57 3.83 5.34 -1.74
N LEU A 58 2.69 4.90 -2.24
CA LEU A 58 2.60 3.93 -3.32
C LEU A 58 1.79 4.53 -4.47
N LEU A 59 2.01 4.02 -5.67
CA LEU A 59 1.23 4.41 -6.83
C LEU A 59 0.27 3.26 -7.14
N LEU A 60 -1.03 3.52 -7.04
CA LEU A 60 -2.04 2.46 -7.12
C LEU A 60 -3.14 2.83 -8.12
N SER A 61 -3.78 1.81 -8.68
CA SER A 61 -4.98 2.02 -9.50
C SER A 61 -6.14 2.44 -8.61
N GLN A 62 -7.10 3.16 -9.19
CA GLN A 62 -8.32 3.56 -8.47
C GLN A 62 -9.07 2.33 -7.95
N GLU A 63 -9.09 1.27 -8.72
CA GLU A 63 -9.74 0.02 -8.34
C GLU A 63 -9.11 -0.58 -7.08
N THR A 64 -7.78 -0.59 -7.01
CA THR A 64 -7.07 -1.07 -5.82
C THR A 64 -7.33 -0.19 -4.61
N ILE A 65 -7.31 1.14 -4.79
CA ILE A 65 -7.60 2.07 -3.70
C ILE A 65 -9.02 1.84 -3.17
N ALA A 66 -9.99 1.69 -4.06
CA ALA A 66 -11.38 1.43 -3.67
C ALA A 66 -11.50 0.12 -2.89
N ALA A 67 -10.77 -0.92 -3.30
CA ALA A 67 -10.76 -2.19 -2.59
C ALA A 67 -10.20 -2.05 -1.18
N LEU A 68 -9.12 -1.27 -1.03
CA LEU A 68 -8.51 -1.04 0.28
C LEU A 68 -9.43 -0.26 1.22
N GLU A 69 -10.31 0.56 0.68
CA GLU A 69 -11.28 1.31 1.48
C GLU A 69 -12.39 0.41 2.03
N LYS A 70 -12.63 -0.74 1.40
CA LYS A 70 -13.70 -1.68 1.79
C LYS A 70 -13.18 -3.11 1.83
N PRO A 71 -12.26 -3.44 2.76
CA PRO A 71 -11.65 -4.77 2.82
C PRO A 71 -12.66 -5.91 2.99
N ALA A 72 -13.82 -5.63 3.60
CA ALA A 72 -14.85 -6.64 3.76
C ALA A 72 -15.38 -7.17 2.41
N LEU A 73 -15.16 -6.41 1.33
CA LEU A 73 -15.58 -6.81 -0.02
C LEU A 73 -14.45 -7.45 -0.84
N PHE A 74 -13.30 -7.73 -0.22
CA PHE A 74 -12.18 -8.38 -0.91
C PHE A 74 -12.61 -9.71 -1.51
N VAL A 75 -12.19 -9.94 -2.75
CA VAL A 75 -12.23 -11.26 -3.36
C VAL A 75 -10.83 -11.83 -3.18
N ALA A 76 -10.70 -12.85 -2.34
CA ALA A 76 -9.38 -13.36 -1.93
C ALA A 76 -8.51 -13.77 -3.12
N ASP A 77 -9.12 -14.36 -4.15
CA ASP A 77 -8.36 -14.79 -5.34
C ASP A 77 -7.68 -13.64 -6.06
N ASP A 78 -8.20 -12.42 -5.95
CA ASP A 78 -7.58 -11.23 -6.56
C ASP A 78 -6.25 -10.88 -5.90
N TRP A 79 -5.96 -11.46 -4.73
CA TRP A 79 -4.76 -11.16 -3.96
C TRP A 79 -3.74 -12.30 -3.94
N ARG A 80 -3.91 -13.32 -4.78
CA ARG A 80 -2.99 -14.47 -4.84
C ARG A 80 -1.55 -14.07 -5.12
N HIS A 81 -1.34 -13.02 -5.90
CA HIS A 81 0.00 -12.52 -6.23
C HIS A 81 0.76 -11.97 -5.02
N LEU A 82 0.09 -11.78 -3.88
CA LEU A 82 0.77 -11.33 -2.66
C LEU A 82 1.80 -12.35 -2.19
N GLY A 83 1.68 -13.61 -2.60
CA GLY A 83 2.70 -14.61 -2.33
C GLY A 83 4.05 -14.27 -2.93
N GLU A 84 4.04 -13.48 -4.00
CA GLU A 84 5.27 -12.96 -4.61
C GLU A 84 5.59 -11.57 -4.06
N LEU A 85 4.60 -10.72 -3.91
CA LEU A 85 4.80 -9.34 -3.47
C LEU A 85 5.37 -9.26 -2.06
N ILE A 86 5.07 -10.22 -1.21
CA ILE A 86 5.61 -10.27 0.16
C ILE A 86 7.14 -10.35 0.18
N TRP A 87 7.75 -10.78 -0.92
CA TRP A 87 9.20 -10.85 -1.08
C TRP A 87 9.78 -9.64 -1.81
N SER A 88 8.97 -8.59 -2.03
CA SER A 88 9.42 -7.39 -2.74
C SER A 88 10.65 -6.76 -2.10
N GLN A 89 11.49 -6.17 -2.93
CA GLN A 89 12.62 -5.38 -2.46
C GLN A 89 12.20 -4.02 -1.87
N PHE A 90 10.93 -3.62 -2.05
CA PHE A 90 10.41 -2.36 -1.53
C PHE A 90 9.64 -2.62 -0.25
N PRO A 91 10.16 -2.16 0.91
CA PRO A 91 9.52 -2.44 2.20
C PRO A 91 8.05 -2.03 2.29
N LEU A 92 7.66 -0.93 1.67
CA LEU A 92 6.28 -0.46 1.74
C LEU A 92 5.32 -1.42 1.05
N GLN A 93 5.73 -2.07 -0.04
CA GLN A 93 4.93 -3.10 -0.67
C GLN A 93 4.77 -4.31 0.25
N GLN A 94 5.84 -4.67 0.96
CA GLN A 94 5.79 -5.77 1.93
C GLN A 94 4.85 -5.45 3.08
N VAL A 95 4.86 -4.20 3.56
CA VAL A 95 3.96 -3.74 4.63
C VAL A 95 2.50 -3.93 4.22
N MET A 96 2.14 -3.50 3.01
CA MET A 96 0.77 -3.64 2.53
C MET A 96 0.39 -5.09 2.27
N ALA A 97 1.30 -5.88 1.71
CA ALA A 97 1.05 -7.31 1.53
C ALA A 97 0.80 -7.99 2.87
N TYR A 98 1.61 -7.67 3.86
CA TYR A 98 1.46 -8.20 5.22
C TYR A 98 0.08 -7.85 5.79
N ARG A 99 -0.35 -6.59 5.66
CA ARG A 99 -1.66 -6.15 6.19
C ARG A 99 -2.82 -6.87 5.51
N ILE A 100 -2.78 -6.99 4.20
CA ILE A 100 -3.84 -7.65 3.44
C ILE A 100 -3.90 -9.13 3.78
N LEU A 101 -2.76 -9.80 3.79
CA LEU A 101 -2.69 -11.23 4.13
C LEU A 101 -3.14 -11.48 5.57
N THR A 102 -2.75 -10.62 6.51
CA THR A 102 -3.17 -10.73 7.89
C THR A 102 -4.69 -10.58 8.03
N TYR A 103 -5.27 -9.66 7.27
CA TYR A 103 -6.73 -9.46 7.26
C TYR A 103 -7.46 -10.71 6.75
N LEU A 104 -6.92 -11.35 5.71
CA LEU A 104 -7.54 -12.51 5.08
C LEU A 104 -7.23 -13.85 5.78
N ALA A 105 -6.14 -13.92 6.53
CA ALA A 105 -5.66 -15.17 7.12
C ALA A 105 -6.70 -15.93 7.96
N PRO A 106 -7.56 -15.26 8.75
CA PRO A 106 -8.57 -16.00 9.53
C PRO A 106 -9.55 -16.81 8.69
N LYS A 107 -9.74 -16.42 7.43
CA LYS A 107 -10.69 -17.10 6.53
C LYS A 107 -10.03 -17.96 5.46
N TYR A 108 -8.74 -17.71 5.18
CA TYR A 108 -8.06 -18.37 4.06
C TYR A 108 -6.70 -18.90 4.49
N ASP A 109 -6.57 -20.21 4.57
CA ASP A 109 -5.38 -20.89 5.04
C ASP A 109 -4.14 -20.52 4.19
N TRP A 110 -4.32 -20.32 2.88
CA TRP A 110 -3.19 -19.99 2.01
C TRP A 110 -2.57 -18.64 2.38
N CYS A 111 -3.37 -17.70 2.92
CA CYS A 111 -2.85 -16.42 3.39
C CYS A 111 -1.99 -16.62 4.65
N ALA A 112 -2.46 -17.42 5.57
CA ALA A 112 -1.70 -17.74 6.78
C ALA A 112 -0.39 -18.45 6.43
N GLU A 113 -0.41 -19.36 5.46
CA GLU A 113 0.77 -20.08 5.01
C GLU A 113 1.81 -19.14 4.41
N ILE A 114 1.38 -18.18 3.58
CA ILE A 114 2.29 -17.18 3.03
C ILE A 114 2.97 -16.40 4.15
N LEU A 115 2.20 -15.97 5.15
CA LEU A 115 2.75 -15.21 6.28
C LEU A 115 3.75 -16.04 7.09
N GLU A 116 3.48 -17.33 7.28
CA GLU A 116 4.40 -18.21 8.01
C GLU A 116 5.72 -18.42 7.27
N GLU A 117 5.67 -18.51 5.95
CA GLU A 117 6.83 -18.73 5.12
C GLU A 117 7.62 -17.46 4.83
N ALA A 118 6.98 -16.29 4.94
CA ALA A 118 7.62 -15.03 4.62
C ALA A 118 8.71 -14.67 5.63
N TYR A 119 9.84 -14.21 5.11
CA TYR A 119 10.95 -13.78 5.94
C TYR A 119 10.99 -12.26 5.89
N LEU A 120 10.30 -11.63 6.81
CA LEU A 120 10.18 -10.18 6.84
C LEU A 120 11.10 -9.59 7.90
N GLU A 121 11.70 -8.45 7.57
CA GLU A 121 12.47 -7.69 8.54
C GLU A 121 11.56 -7.23 9.68
N ASP A 122 12.10 -7.15 10.89
CA ASP A 122 11.34 -6.74 12.06
C ASP A 122 10.66 -5.38 11.86
N GLU A 123 11.32 -4.49 11.14
CA GLU A 123 10.80 -3.15 10.84
C GLU A 123 9.55 -3.20 9.97
N VAL A 124 9.52 -4.13 9.00
CA VAL A 124 8.36 -4.31 8.13
C VAL A 124 7.17 -4.84 8.93
N VAL A 125 7.42 -5.82 9.81
CA VAL A 125 6.37 -6.38 10.66
C VAL A 125 5.82 -5.31 11.60
N ALA A 126 6.71 -4.55 12.26
CA ALA A 126 6.30 -3.49 13.17
C ALA A 126 5.47 -2.44 12.45
N GLU A 127 5.88 -2.04 11.25
CA GLU A 127 5.16 -1.07 10.44
C GLU A 127 3.80 -1.63 10.00
N GLY A 128 3.76 -2.90 9.61
CA GLY A 128 2.51 -3.56 9.24
C GLY A 128 1.51 -3.60 10.38
N GLN A 129 2.00 -3.79 11.60
CA GLN A 129 1.17 -3.84 12.79
C GLN A 129 0.80 -2.45 13.34
N SER A 130 1.44 -1.40 12.85
CA SER A 130 1.25 -0.04 13.38
C SER A 130 -0.12 0.56 13.04
N ALA A 131 -0.81 0.02 12.05
CA ALA A 131 -2.16 0.45 11.71
C ALA A 131 -2.93 -0.72 11.09
N PRO A 132 -4.24 -0.81 11.32
CA PRO A 132 -5.07 -1.82 10.67
C PRO A 132 -5.28 -1.46 9.20
N LEU A 133 -5.78 -2.42 8.44
CA LEU A 133 -6.16 -2.17 7.05
C LEU A 133 -7.36 -1.22 6.99
N ILE A 134 -8.23 -1.33 7.99
CA ILE A 134 -9.34 -0.41 8.23
C ILE A 134 -9.42 -0.07 9.70
#